data_56ff18c6e592abf032d8dbfa484fcc64
#
_entry.id   56ff18c6e592abf032d8dbfa484fcc64
#
_cell.length_a   1.000
_cell.length_b   1.000
_cell.length_c   1.000
_cell.angle_alpha   90.00
_cell.angle_beta   90.00
_cell.angle_gamma   90.00
#
_symmetry.space_group_name_H-M   'P 1'
#
loop_
_entity.id
_entity.type
_entity.pdbx_description
1 polymer ?
#
loop_
_entity_poly.entity_id
_entity_poly.type
_entity_poly.pdbx_seq_one_letter_code
_entity_poly.pdbx_strand_id
1 'polypeptide(L)'
;TVNRLAKDKDQPADVGYFEVEPVLTPDRLADYLAECKGNVAKQLLRLCPYLSENLRSPMECIMLALFSLPYSYGGFACGLFKTDYKIEFDDRAQAISGMPHAVCDAYQEAARFDLEYNGELGHSSRRGRIHDEKRNTGLITMGIEVATVNNEMLCDMEAMEALAWRIHQRMGKRYRNRVDARRKKQEALLN
;
A
#
# COMPACT_ATOMS: atom_id res chain seq x y z
N THR A 1 -4.31 -8.26 5.40
CA THR A 1 -5.67 -8.81 5.64
C THR A 1 -6.64 -7.86 4.99
N VAL A 2 -7.32 -8.28 3.94
CA VAL A 2 -8.44 -7.49 3.40
C VAL A 2 -9.53 -7.55 4.46
N ASN A 3 -9.83 -6.43 5.09
CA ASN A 3 -11.00 -6.34 5.94
C ASN A 3 -12.20 -6.69 5.07
N ARG A 4 -12.86 -7.78 5.37
CA ARG A 4 -14.06 -8.20 4.64
C ARG A 4 -15.16 -7.23 5.00
N LEU A 5 -15.41 -6.33 4.08
CA LEU A 5 -16.40 -5.32 4.20
C LEU A 5 -17.78 -5.99 3.97
N ALA A 6 -18.70 -5.85 4.88
CA ALA A 6 -20.07 -6.34 4.70
C ALA A 6 -20.85 -5.39 3.79
N LYS A 7 -21.49 -5.93 2.78
CA LYS A 7 -22.34 -5.14 1.88
C LYS A 7 -23.62 -4.76 2.63
N ASP A 8 -23.89 -3.48 2.75
CA ASP A 8 -25.19 -3.00 3.23
C ASP A 8 -26.26 -3.38 2.19
N LYS A 9 -27.35 -3.98 2.66
CA LYS A 9 -28.42 -4.48 1.77
C LYS A 9 -29.16 -3.36 1.04
N ASP A 10 -29.05 -2.14 1.53
CA ASP A 10 -29.77 -0.98 1.01
C ASP A 10 -28.89 -0.04 0.15
N GLN A 11 -27.61 -0.38 -0.08
CA GLN A 11 -26.73 0.41 -0.92
C GLN A 11 -26.58 -0.17 -2.33
N PRO A 12 -26.43 0.68 -3.37
CA PRO A 12 -26.13 0.25 -4.74
C PRO A 12 -24.86 -0.63 -4.78
N ALA A 13 -24.81 -1.54 -5.74
CA ALA A 13 -23.75 -2.56 -5.84
C ALA A 13 -22.32 -2.00 -5.87
N ASP A 14 -22.14 -0.71 -6.14
CA ASP A 14 -20.87 -0.02 -6.37
C ASP A 14 -20.40 0.82 -5.18
N VAL A 15 -21.18 0.90 -4.10
CA VAL A 15 -20.83 1.72 -2.94
C VAL A 15 -20.41 0.83 -1.78
N GLY A 16 -19.11 0.78 -1.57
CA GLY A 16 -18.36 0.51 -0.35
C GLY A 16 -18.91 -0.53 0.63
N TYR A 17 -17.99 -1.15 1.24
CA TYR A 17 -18.20 -2.11 2.32
C TYR A 17 -17.97 -1.39 3.65
N PHE A 18 -18.71 -1.75 4.70
CA PHE A 18 -18.47 -1.24 6.06
C PHE A 18 -17.36 -2.02 6.75
N GLU A 19 -16.63 -1.35 7.64
CA GLU A 19 -15.62 -1.99 8.46
C GLU A 19 -16.25 -3.11 9.31
N VAL A 20 -15.70 -4.32 9.17
CA VAL A 20 -16.05 -5.47 10.00
C VAL A 20 -14.78 -6.01 10.63
N GLU A 21 -14.93 -6.64 11.80
CA GLU A 21 -13.84 -7.34 12.46
C GLU A 21 -13.13 -8.30 11.47
N PRO A 22 -11.79 -8.27 11.40
CA PRO A 22 -11.04 -9.13 10.49
C PRO A 22 -11.24 -10.61 10.89
N VAL A 23 -11.64 -11.42 9.94
CA VAL A 23 -11.82 -12.88 10.15
C VAL A 23 -10.47 -13.55 10.44
N LEU A 24 -9.39 -13.01 9.86
CA LEU A 24 -8.05 -13.58 9.95
C LEU A 24 -7.01 -12.45 9.93
N THR A 25 -6.09 -12.48 10.86
CA THR A 25 -4.90 -11.60 10.88
C THR A 25 -3.69 -12.32 10.27
N PRO A 26 -2.66 -11.60 9.79
CA PRO A 26 -1.41 -12.21 9.31
C PRO A 26 -0.78 -13.15 10.35
N ASP A 27 -0.75 -12.75 11.61
CA ASP A 27 -0.17 -13.56 12.70
C ASP A 27 -0.95 -14.86 12.90
N ARG A 28 -2.28 -14.80 12.99
CA ARG A 28 -3.12 -16.01 13.11
C ARG A 28 -2.98 -16.95 11.92
N LEU A 29 -2.81 -16.38 10.71
CA LEU A 29 -2.54 -17.18 9.52
C LEU A 29 -1.15 -17.83 9.60
N ALA A 30 -0.14 -17.11 10.04
CA ALA A 30 1.20 -17.63 10.20
C ALA A 30 1.24 -18.77 11.24
N ASP A 31 0.60 -18.60 12.38
CA ASP A 31 0.48 -19.62 13.42
C ASP A 31 -0.18 -20.89 12.89
N TYR A 32 -1.32 -20.74 12.22
CA TYR A 32 -2.01 -21.86 11.59
C TYR A 32 -1.14 -22.58 10.56
N LEU A 33 -0.46 -21.83 9.69
CA LEU A 33 0.42 -22.41 8.65
C LEU A 33 1.66 -23.11 9.24
N ALA A 34 2.15 -22.63 10.39
CA ALA A 34 3.28 -23.26 11.08
C ALA A 34 2.93 -24.68 11.59
N GLU A 35 1.68 -24.92 11.96
CA GLU A 35 1.17 -26.23 12.37
C GLU A 35 0.87 -27.15 11.18
N CYS A 36 0.66 -26.61 9.98
CA CYS A 36 0.33 -27.35 8.78
C CYS A 36 1.55 -28.09 8.21
N LYS A 37 1.34 -29.36 7.81
CA LYS A 37 2.36 -30.16 7.13
C LYS A 37 2.28 -29.97 5.61
N GLY A 38 3.44 -29.91 4.96
CA GLY A 38 3.51 -29.89 3.49
C GLY A 38 4.21 -28.67 2.91
N ASN A 39 4.56 -28.75 1.63
CA ASN A 39 5.35 -27.72 0.96
C ASN A 39 4.53 -26.44 0.69
N VAL A 40 3.25 -26.57 0.44
CA VAL A 40 2.37 -25.41 0.20
C VAL A 40 2.27 -24.54 1.45
N ALA A 41 2.03 -25.14 2.63
CA ALA A 41 1.99 -24.40 3.89
C ALA A 41 3.32 -23.68 4.16
N LYS A 42 4.46 -24.33 3.92
CA LYS A 42 5.79 -23.71 4.07
C LYS A 42 6.01 -22.54 3.10
N GLN A 43 5.49 -22.63 1.87
CA GLN A 43 5.57 -21.54 0.90
C GLN A 43 4.69 -20.35 1.33
N LEU A 44 3.46 -20.60 1.75
CA LEU A 44 2.55 -19.57 2.25
C LEU A 44 3.09 -18.90 3.51
N LEU A 45 3.66 -19.66 4.45
CA LEU A 45 4.26 -19.13 5.66
C LEU A 45 5.39 -18.12 5.36
N ARG A 46 6.17 -18.34 4.29
CA ARG A 46 7.20 -17.39 3.83
C ARG A 46 6.63 -16.08 3.29
N LEU A 47 5.36 -16.08 2.90
CA LEU A 47 4.67 -14.88 2.39
C LEU A 47 3.95 -14.11 3.50
N CYS A 48 3.66 -14.74 4.64
CA CYS A 48 2.98 -14.07 5.76
C CYS A 48 3.61 -12.74 6.18
N PRO A 49 4.95 -12.58 6.23
CA PRO A 49 5.56 -11.30 6.58
C PRO A 49 5.25 -10.14 5.63
N TYR A 50 4.77 -10.42 4.40
CA TYR A 50 4.41 -9.43 3.39
C TYR A 50 2.91 -9.10 3.38
N LEU A 51 2.13 -9.75 4.23
CA LEU A 51 0.72 -9.43 4.38
C LEU A 51 0.58 -8.16 5.22
N SER A 52 -0.29 -7.26 4.77
CA SER A 52 -0.60 -6.02 5.47
C SER A 52 -2.01 -6.09 6.05
N GLU A 53 -2.21 -5.38 7.15
CA GLU A 53 -3.52 -5.20 7.79
C GLU A 53 -4.16 -3.88 7.32
N ASN A 54 -5.42 -3.67 7.69
CA ASN A 54 -6.14 -2.41 7.48
C ASN A 54 -6.21 -1.92 6.02
N LEU A 55 -6.13 -2.84 5.05
CA LEU A 55 -6.34 -2.50 3.66
C LEU A 55 -7.83 -2.35 3.36
N ARG A 56 -8.20 -1.25 2.71
CA ARG A 56 -9.59 -0.87 2.47
C ARG A 56 -10.11 -1.31 1.11
N SER A 57 -9.22 -1.67 0.18
CA SER A 57 -9.60 -2.09 -1.16
C SER A 57 -8.72 -3.23 -1.69
N PRO A 58 -9.24 -4.05 -2.64
CA PRO A 58 -8.43 -5.04 -3.35
C PRO A 58 -7.24 -4.41 -4.09
N MET A 59 -7.40 -3.20 -4.61
CA MET A 59 -6.35 -2.51 -5.37
C MET A 59 -5.19 -2.06 -4.48
N GLU A 60 -5.47 -1.64 -3.25
CA GLU A 60 -4.42 -1.41 -2.24
C GLU A 60 -3.64 -2.70 -1.94
N CYS A 61 -4.32 -3.85 -1.86
CA CYS A 61 -3.66 -5.15 -1.68
C CYS A 61 -2.71 -5.47 -2.83
N ILE A 62 -3.16 -5.27 -4.08
CA ILE A 62 -2.37 -5.51 -5.28
C ILE A 62 -1.17 -4.56 -5.31
N MET A 63 -1.40 -3.27 -5.07
CA MET A 63 -0.34 -2.25 -5.00
C MET A 63 0.72 -2.65 -3.98
N LEU A 64 0.32 -2.93 -2.74
CA LEU A 64 1.26 -3.31 -1.69
C LEU A 64 1.98 -4.63 -1.97
N ALA A 65 1.30 -5.63 -2.52
CA ALA A 65 1.94 -6.88 -2.93
C ALA A 65 3.01 -6.62 -3.99
N LEU A 66 2.71 -5.78 -4.99
CA LEU A 66 3.65 -5.42 -6.05
C LEU A 66 4.90 -4.73 -5.50
N PHE A 67 4.76 -3.78 -4.57
CA PHE A 67 5.90 -3.08 -3.99
C PHE A 67 6.65 -3.88 -2.93
N SER A 68 5.96 -4.65 -2.08
CA SER A 68 6.56 -5.33 -0.93
C SER A 68 7.19 -6.68 -1.26
N LEU A 69 6.57 -7.48 -2.12
CA LEU A 69 7.04 -8.83 -2.41
C LEU A 69 8.46 -8.83 -2.99
N PRO A 70 9.25 -9.85 -2.64
CA PRO A 70 10.56 -10.07 -3.26
C PRO A 70 10.45 -10.26 -4.77
N TYR A 71 11.52 -9.97 -5.44
CA TYR A 71 11.64 -10.18 -6.89
C TYR A 71 11.35 -11.61 -7.36
N SER A 72 11.59 -12.62 -6.52
CA SER A 72 11.28 -14.02 -6.82
C SER A 72 9.80 -14.29 -6.99
N TYR A 73 8.94 -13.46 -6.37
CA TYR A 73 7.49 -13.52 -6.45
C TYR A 73 6.87 -12.49 -7.40
N GLY A 74 7.68 -11.71 -8.09
CA GLY A 74 7.21 -10.67 -9.01
C GLY A 74 7.15 -9.28 -8.41
N GLY A 75 7.40 -9.09 -7.12
CA GLY A 75 7.40 -7.78 -6.50
C GLY A 75 8.66 -6.96 -6.78
N PHE A 76 8.65 -5.71 -6.36
CA PHE A 76 9.76 -4.77 -6.50
C PHE A 76 10.73 -4.77 -5.31
N ALA A 77 10.47 -5.55 -4.27
CA ALA A 77 11.31 -5.67 -3.07
C ALA A 77 11.61 -4.32 -2.37
N CYS A 78 10.65 -3.41 -2.35
CA CYS A 78 10.76 -2.12 -1.65
C CYS A 78 10.71 -2.26 -0.13
N GLY A 79 10.52 -3.47 0.41
CA GLY A 79 10.38 -3.72 1.84
C GLY A 79 8.93 -3.65 2.32
N LEU A 80 8.76 -3.71 3.64
CA LEU A 80 7.43 -3.68 4.24
C LEU A 80 6.93 -2.24 4.38
N PHE A 81 5.64 -2.07 4.20
CA PHE A 81 4.94 -0.80 4.39
C PHE A 81 4.11 -0.86 5.66
N LYS A 82 4.03 0.25 6.36
CA LYS A 82 3.09 0.47 7.46
C LYS A 82 1.80 1.03 6.88
N THR A 83 0.70 0.35 7.10
CA THR A 83 -0.65 0.76 6.62
C THR A 83 -1.42 1.49 7.70
N ASP A 84 -2.27 2.43 7.30
CA ASP A 84 -3.02 3.29 8.24
C ASP A 84 -2.08 3.99 9.25
N TYR A 85 -0.89 4.38 8.78
CA TYR A 85 0.16 4.84 9.67
C TYR A 85 0.06 6.33 9.96
N LYS A 86 -0.16 6.67 11.23
CA LYS A 86 -0.24 8.04 11.69
C LYS A 86 1.14 8.66 11.85
N ILE A 87 1.34 9.80 11.21
CA ILE A 87 2.55 10.64 11.33
C ILE A 87 2.17 11.95 12.00
N GLU A 88 2.69 12.17 13.20
CA GLU A 88 2.56 13.44 13.92
C GLU A 88 3.44 14.50 13.26
N PHE A 89 2.87 15.66 12.99
CA PHE A 89 3.58 16.78 12.39
C PHE A 89 4.34 17.60 13.44
N ASP A 90 5.54 18.01 13.07
CA ASP A 90 6.28 19.01 13.86
C ASP A 90 5.62 20.40 13.74
N ASP A 91 6.07 21.36 14.57
CA ASP A 91 5.51 22.71 14.62
C ASP A 91 5.50 23.39 13.24
N ARG A 92 6.53 23.14 12.43
CA ARG A 92 6.67 23.73 11.09
C ARG A 92 5.65 23.14 10.11
N ALA A 93 5.51 21.83 10.11
CA ALA A 93 4.54 21.14 9.26
C ALA A 93 3.11 21.48 9.68
N GLN A 94 2.82 21.60 10.98
CA GLN A 94 1.54 22.06 11.49
C GLN A 94 1.24 23.51 11.07
N ALA A 95 2.21 24.40 11.18
CA ALA A 95 2.02 25.81 10.81
C ALA A 95 1.68 25.98 9.32
N ILE A 96 2.28 25.17 8.44
CA ILE A 96 2.05 25.25 6.99
C ILE A 96 0.76 24.53 6.57
N SER A 97 0.53 23.31 7.07
CA SER A 97 -0.61 22.49 6.69
C SER A 97 -1.91 22.86 7.41
N GLY A 98 -1.80 23.43 8.62
CA GLY A 98 -2.93 23.63 9.53
C GLY A 98 -3.50 22.33 10.08
N MET A 99 -2.71 21.24 10.07
CA MET A 99 -3.10 19.91 10.54
C MET A 99 -2.09 19.41 11.59
N PRO A 100 -2.54 18.68 12.63
CA PRO A 100 -1.63 18.14 13.64
C PRO A 100 -0.91 16.85 13.20
N HIS A 101 -1.47 16.12 12.25
CA HIS A 101 -0.93 14.85 11.77
C HIS A 101 -1.48 14.50 10.38
N ALA A 102 -0.89 13.48 9.76
CA ALA A 102 -1.42 12.78 8.60
C ALA A 102 -1.56 11.28 8.90
N VAL A 103 -2.47 10.63 8.18
CA VAL A 103 -2.55 9.16 8.11
C VAL A 103 -2.17 8.76 6.70
N CYS A 104 -1.16 7.91 6.59
CA CYS A 104 -0.62 7.39 5.34
C CYS A 104 -1.27 6.05 5.00
N ASP A 105 -1.68 5.84 3.76
CA ASP A 105 -2.25 4.55 3.33
C ASP A 105 -1.18 3.45 3.36
N ALA A 106 0.01 3.74 2.82
CA ALA A 106 1.13 2.80 2.77
C ALA A 106 2.48 3.51 2.93
N TYR A 107 2.96 3.61 4.16
CA TYR A 107 4.19 4.31 4.51
C TYR A 107 5.41 3.39 4.51
N GLN A 108 6.40 3.67 3.67
CA GLN A 108 7.72 3.04 3.68
C GLN A 108 8.70 3.87 4.50
N GLU A 109 8.98 3.42 5.71
CA GLU A 109 9.72 4.19 6.72
C GLU A 109 11.16 4.50 6.30
N ALA A 110 11.90 3.50 5.79
CA ALA A 110 13.30 3.68 5.40
C ALA A 110 13.46 4.63 4.19
N ALA A 111 12.46 4.70 3.31
CA ALA A 111 12.43 5.63 2.21
C ALA A 111 11.86 6.99 2.58
N ARG A 112 11.13 7.10 3.70
CA ARG A 112 10.25 8.23 4.02
C ARG A 112 9.34 8.53 2.84
N PHE A 113 8.58 7.51 2.43
CA PHE A 113 7.76 7.53 1.22
C PHE A 113 6.37 7.00 1.53
N ASP A 114 5.37 7.72 1.11
CA ASP A 114 3.96 7.35 1.24
C ASP A 114 3.37 7.04 -0.14
N LEU A 115 2.79 5.85 -0.26
CA LEU A 115 2.02 5.43 -1.43
C LEU A 115 0.53 5.50 -1.09
N GLU A 116 -0.18 6.36 -1.78
CA GLU A 116 -1.62 6.55 -1.65
C GLU A 116 -2.34 5.89 -2.83
N TYR A 117 -3.37 5.12 -2.57
CA TYR A 117 -4.22 4.61 -3.63
C TYR A 117 -5.48 5.47 -3.80
N ASN A 118 -5.66 6.05 -4.97
CA ASN A 118 -6.84 6.83 -5.31
C ASN A 118 -7.70 6.08 -6.33
N GLY A 119 -8.77 5.43 -5.84
CA GLY A 119 -9.77 4.79 -6.69
C GLY A 119 -10.66 5.82 -7.39
N GLU A 120 -11.08 5.54 -8.63
CA GLU A 120 -11.89 6.44 -9.47
C GLU A 120 -13.27 6.81 -8.90
N LEU A 121 -13.74 6.14 -7.85
CA LEU A 121 -15.06 6.37 -7.24
C LEU A 121 -15.14 7.61 -6.34
N GLY A 122 -14.03 8.32 -6.16
CA GLY A 122 -13.98 9.53 -5.35
C GLY A 122 -14.10 10.80 -6.19
N HIS A 123 -15.30 11.24 -6.54
CA HIS A 123 -15.52 12.67 -6.76
C HIS A 123 -15.23 13.39 -5.45
N SER A 124 -13.94 13.59 -5.16
CA SER A 124 -13.54 14.33 -3.96
C SER A 124 -14.19 15.71 -4.03
N SER A 125 -15.02 16.00 -3.05
CA SER A 125 -15.59 17.33 -2.90
C SER A 125 -14.46 18.36 -2.87
N ARG A 126 -14.74 19.63 -3.20
CA ARG A 126 -13.75 20.70 -3.08
C ARG A 126 -13.07 20.71 -1.69
N ARG A 127 -13.84 20.39 -0.63
CA ARG A 127 -13.30 20.30 0.74
C ARG A 127 -12.33 19.11 0.90
N GLY A 128 -12.64 17.96 0.29
CA GLY A 128 -11.75 16.79 0.31
C GLY A 128 -10.40 17.11 -0.35
N ARG A 129 -10.40 17.70 -1.54
CA ARG A 129 -9.15 18.09 -2.23
C ARG A 129 -8.30 19.06 -1.41
N ILE A 130 -8.92 20.08 -0.79
CA ILE A 130 -8.19 21.01 0.10
C ILE A 130 -7.60 20.28 1.31
N HIS A 131 -8.31 19.30 1.87
CA HIS A 131 -7.80 18.49 2.97
C HIS A 131 -6.59 17.66 2.54
N ASP A 132 -6.67 16.99 1.39
CA ASP A 132 -5.57 16.18 0.84
C ASP A 132 -4.35 17.03 0.49
N GLU A 133 -4.55 18.22 -0.08
CA GLU A 133 -3.46 19.18 -0.35
C GLU A 133 -2.75 19.63 0.94
N LYS A 134 -3.49 19.92 2.00
CA LYS A 134 -2.94 20.28 3.32
C LYS A 134 -2.16 19.13 3.93
N ARG A 135 -2.72 17.91 3.90
CA ARG A 135 -2.08 16.69 4.38
C ARG A 135 -0.74 16.47 3.65
N ASN A 136 -0.76 16.50 2.33
CA ASN A 136 0.42 16.31 1.49
C ASN A 136 1.47 17.41 1.75
N THR A 137 1.05 18.67 1.93
CA THR A 137 1.95 19.77 2.28
C THR A 137 2.67 19.51 3.61
N GLY A 138 1.95 19.01 4.62
CA GLY A 138 2.54 18.63 5.91
C GLY A 138 3.56 17.51 5.77
N LEU A 139 3.21 16.42 5.05
CA LEU A 139 4.11 15.30 4.80
C LEU A 139 5.39 15.72 4.05
N ILE A 140 5.24 16.52 2.99
CA ILE A 140 6.38 17.05 2.21
C ILE A 140 7.27 17.93 3.10
N THR A 141 6.68 18.76 3.96
CA THR A 141 7.43 19.59 4.90
C THR A 141 8.24 18.75 5.88
N MET A 142 7.72 17.60 6.28
CA MET A 142 8.43 16.60 7.08
C MET A 142 9.49 15.83 6.28
N GLY A 143 9.67 16.10 4.98
CA GLY A 143 10.61 15.38 4.10
C GLY A 143 10.12 14.01 3.66
N ILE A 144 8.82 13.75 3.77
CA ILE A 144 8.16 12.54 3.29
C ILE A 144 7.68 12.81 1.86
N GLU A 145 8.02 11.94 0.97
CA GLU A 145 7.52 11.98 -0.40
C GLU A 145 6.19 11.24 -0.48
N VAL A 146 5.23 11.83 -1.18
CA VAL A 146 3.91 11.24 -1.40
C VAL A 146 3.73 10.97 -2.89
N ALA A 147 3.33 9.76 -3.23
CA ALA A 147 2.94 9.39 -4.59
C ALA A 147 1.53 8.78 -4.56
N THR A 148 0.66 9.35 -5.38
CA THR A 148 -0.69 8.83 -5.56
C THR A 148 -0.73 7.91 -6.77
N VAL A 149 -1.22 6.69 -6.58
CA VAL A 149 -1.40 5.66 -7.60
C VAL A 149 -2.89 5.50 -7.85
N ASN A 150 -3.32 5.61 -9.08
CA ASN A 150 -4.67 5.28 -9.50
C ASN A 150 -4.70 3.94 -10.26
N ASN A 151 -5.88 3.53 -10.68
CA ASN A 151 -6.09 2.26 -11.37
C ASN A 151 -5.32 2.18 -12.70
N GLU A 152 -5.31 3.27 -13.46
CA GLU A 152 -4.58 3.35 -14.74
C GLU A 152 -3.07 3.22 -14.53
N MET A 153 -2.51 3.97 -13.57
CA MET A 153 -1.10 3.87 -13.22
C MET A 153 -0.72 2.49 -12.70
N LEU A 154 -1.59 1.86 -11.89
CA LEU A 154 -1.29 0.53 -11.34
C LEU A 154 -1.17 -0.53 -12.43
N CYS A 155 -1.88 -0.37 -13.56
CA CYS A 155 -1.77 -1.22 -14.74
C CYS A 155 -0.57 -0.85 -15.63
N ASP A 156 0.05 0.31 -15.44
CA ASP A 156 1.25 0.74 -16.15
C ASP A 156 2.52 0.27 -15.41
N MET A 157 3.10 -0.81 -15.90
CA MET A 157 4.29 -1.40 -15.28
C MET A 157 5.51 -0.47 -15.32
N GLU A 158 5.63 0.40 -16.31
CA GLU A 158 6.75 1.35 -16.39
C GLU A 158 6.62 2.44 -15.32
N ALA A 159 5.39 2.92 -15.09
CA ALA A 159 5.11 3.85 -14.01
C ALA A 159 5.38 3.21 -12.64
N MET A 160 4.98 1.96 -12.43
CA MET A 160 5.24 1.23 -11.18
C MET A 160 6.72 0.97 -10.96
N GLU A 161 7.47 0.61 -12.02
CA GLU A 161 8.93 0.46 -11.94
C GLU A 161 9.63 1.79 -11.60
N ALA A 162 9.18 2.91 -12.15
CA ALA A 162 9.73 4.23 -11.85
C ALA A 162 9.52 4.59 -10.37
N LEU A 163 8.33 4.33 -9.81
CA LEU A 163 8.07 4.52 -8.39
C LEU A 163 8.92 3.60 -7.52
N ALA A 164 9.05 2.32 -7.88
CA ALA A 164 9.88 1.37 -7.16
C ALA A 164 11.36 1.80 -7.17
N TRP A 165 11.87 2.24 -8.32
CA TRP A 165 13.22 2.80 -8.43
C TRP A 165 13.39 3.99 -7.47
N ARG A 166 12.42 4.90 -7.42
CA ARG A 166 12.46 6.07 -6.56
C ARG A 166 12.48 5.71 -5.07
N ILE A 167 11.65 4.74 -4.66
CA ILE A 167 11.66 4.22 -3.29
C ILE A 167 13.03 3.62 -2.95
N HIS A 168 13.61 2.80 -3.84
CA HIS A 168 14.96 2.25 -3.63
C HIS A 168 16.04 3.32 -3.52
N GLN A 169 15.98 4.38 -4.35
CA GLN A 169 16.91 5.51 -4.28
C GLN A 169 16.84 6.19 -2.92
N ARG A 170 15.63 6.44 -2.43
CA ARG A 170 15.42 7.06 -1.11
C ARG A 170 15.92 6.19 0.05
N MET A 171 15.85 4.87 -0.10
CA MET A 171 16.45 3.91 0.85
C MET A 171 17.97 3.81 0.76
N GLY A 172 18.63 4.49 -0.19
CA GLY A 172 20.04 4.29 -0.49
C GLY A 172 20.36 2.92 -1.07
N LYS A 173 19.38 2.23 -1.63
CA LYS A 173 19.54 0.89 -2.20
C LYS A 173 19.62 0.94 -3.73
N ARG A 174 20.44 0.04 -4.30
CA ARG A 174 20.50 -0.13 -5.75
C ARG A 174 19.26 -0.87 -6.24
N TYR A 175 18.44 -0.24 -7.06
CA TYR A 175 17.37 -0.91 -7.77
C TYR A 175 17.94 -1.87 -8.82
N ARG A 176 17.51 -3.13 -8.78
CA ARG A 176 17.97 -4.17 -9.71
C ARG A 176 16.84 -4.46 -10.70
N ASN A 177 16.81 -3.72 -11.80
CA ASN A 177 15.92 -4.04 -12.90
C ASN A 177 16.53 -5.20 -13.72
N ARG A 178 15.88 -6.36 -13.74
CA ARG A 178 16.17 -7.49 -14.64
C ARG A 178 14.89 -7.83 -15.37
N VAL A 179 14.72 -7.22 -16.51
CA VAL A 179 13.49 -6.93 -17.21
C VAL A 179 12.62 -8.15 -17.59
N ASP A 180 13.16 -9.21 -18.20
CA ASP A 180 12.29 -10.14 -18.93
C ASP A 180 11.62 -11.25 -18.09
N ALA A 181 12.34 -11.88 -17.17
CA ALA A 181 11.79 -12.98 -16.37
C ALA A 181 10.83 -12.53 -15.25
N ARG A 182 10.92 -11.25 -14.84
CA ARG A 182 10.08 -10.66 -13.80
C ARG A 182 8.78 -10.10 -14.35
N ARG A 183 8.81 -9.50 -15.54
CA ARG A 183 7.66 -8.85 -16.16
C ARG A 183 6.45 -9.79 -16.23
N LYS A 184 6.66 -11.03 -16.63
CA LYS A 184 5.60 -12.06 -16.64
C LYS A 184 5.00 -12.35 -15.25
N LYS A 185 5.84 -12.31 -14.19
CA LYS A 185 5.34 -12.52 -12.82
C LYS A 185 4.63 -11.29 -12.27
N GLN A 186 5.09 -10.10 -12.64
CA GLN A 186 4.45 -8.82 -12.28
C GLN A 186 3.09 -8.70 -12.96
N GLU A 187 3.01 -9.00 -14.23
CA GLU A 187 1.74 -9.05 -14.97
C GLU A 187 0.75 -10.05 -14.35
N ALA A 188 1.25 -11.17 -13.82
CA ALA A 188 0.42 -12.15 -13.12
C ALA A 188 -0.07 -11.69 -11.73
N LEU A 189 0.53 -10.67 -11.13
CA LEU A 189 0.02 -10.04 -9.89
C LEU A 189 -1.09 -9.03 -10.15
N LEU A 190 -1.15 -8.51 -11.39
CA LEU A 190 -2.14 -7.50 -11.79
C LEU A 190 -3.40 -8.12 -12.42
N ASN A 191 -3.36 -9.39 -12.82
CA ASN A 191 -4.48 -10.15 -13.39
C ASN A 191 -5.14 -11.06 -12.36
#